data_73af4854f0b2a33da8eb436655f417c1
#
_entry.id   73af4854f0b2a33da8eb436655f417c1
#
_cell.length_a   1.000
_cell.length_b   1.000
_cell.length_c   1.000
_cell.angle_alpha   90.00
_cell.angle_beta   90.00
_cell.angle_gamma   90.00
#
_symmetry.space_group_name_H-M   'P 1'
#
loop_
_entity.id
_entity.type
_entity.pdbx_description
1 polymer ?
#
loop_
_entity_poly.entity_id
_entity_poly.type
_entity_poly.pdbx_seq_one_letter_code
_entity_poly.pdbx_strand_id
1 'polypeptide(L)'
;MIKYHKKKYPEHIPIHVEKIAAHFDIEEIDPKLDVSLHTEYSYGKRKFQSALIQRFPEIITAHKKEVPQLWKSEKWALEFAEFLIALVDEKCQPSVVELHPPFNDYSSIDSFLTAYHCFEQRILEEFPDVAILIENRSGTIYSGGKFILSRIEDLYLLCEHISKNSLSLRLALDIPQLYTAHDAEKIGEIVGLLHEVQNIRDYIDGIHLWGKRLSASGRKTVHSGDLNTYFNDVETKSAFLDEFSNCFSDGKIRKMVLEVNGKNEDLLSIIADLESTNVNFV
;
A
#
# COMPACT_ATOMS: atom_id res chain seq x y z
N MET A 1 -4.80 -12.20 7.12
CA MET A 1 -4.23 -12.01 5.75
C MET A 1 -5.24 -11.32 4.84
N ILE A 2 -4.81 -10.39 4.01
CA ILE A 2 -5.60 -9.83 2.90
C ILE A 2 -5.29 -10.63 1.64
N LYS A 3 -6.30 -11.21 1.01
CA LYS A 3 -6.15 -11.98 -0.22
C LYS A 3 -5.86 -11.05 -1.41
N TYR A 4 -4.79 -11.33 -2.12
CA TYR A 4 -4.37 -10.58 -3.29
C TYR A 4 -4.81 -11.26 -4.58
N HIS A 5 -5.62 -10.59 -5.41
CA HIS A 5 -6.15 -11.10 -6.67
C HIS A 5 -6.75 -12.53 -6.57
N LYS A 6 -6.67 -13.30 -7.68
CA LYS A 6 -7.18 -14.67 -7.78
C LYS A 6 -6.19 -15.72 -7.27
N LYS A 7 -5.34 -15.38 -6.28
CA LYS A 7 -4.35 -16.32 -5.73
C LYS A 7 -5.00 -17.38 -4.84
N LYS A 8 -4.36 -18.56 -4.81
CA LYS A 8 -4.78 -19.68 -3.95
C LYS A 8 -3.85 -19.73 -2.73
N TYR A 9 -4.42 -19.45 -1.59
CA TYR A 9 -3.74 -19.54 -0.29
C TYR A 9 -3.91 -20.94 0.29
N PRO A 10 -2.98 -21.43 1.15
CA PRO A 10 -3.18 -22.63 1.93
C PRO A 10 -4.40 -22.51 2.85
N GLU A 11 -5.10 -23.63 3.09
CA GLU A 11 -6.35 -23.64 3.90
C GLU A 11 -6.13 -23.18 5.34
N HIS A 12 -4.94 -23.38 5.89
CA HIS A 12 -4.59 -22.97 7.25
C HIS A 12 -4.28 -21.48 7.39
N ILE A 13 -4.13 -20.74 6.28
CA ILE A 13 -3.94 -19.29 6.30
C ILE A 13 -5.31 -18.60 6.33
N PRO A 14 -5.67 -17.91 7.43
CA PRO A 14 -6.95 -17.23 7.52
C PRO A 14 -6.99 -16.02 6.57
N ILE A 15 -7.95 -16.04 5.66
CA ILE A 15 -8.24 -14.93 4.76
C ILE A 15 -9.48 -14.23 5.27
N HIS A 16 -9.33 -12.99 5.72
CA HIS A 16 -10.42 -12.19 6.27
C HIS A 16 -10.94 -11.15 5.30
N VAL A 17 -10.06 -10.67 4.39
CA VAL A 17 -10.32 -9.53 3.54
C VAL A 17 -9.83 -9.83 2.12
N GLU A 18 -10.55 -9.37 1.10
CA GLU A 18 -10.10 -9.43 -0.29
C GLU A 18 -9.65 -8.03 -0.76
N LYS A 19 -8.46 -7.95 -1.36
CA LYS A 19 -7.94 -6.71 -1.96
C LYS A 19 -8.63 -6.46 -3.29
N ILE A 20 -9.30 -5.34 -3.41
CA ILE A 20 -10.04 -4.93 -4.60
C ILE A 20 -9.47 -3.60 -5.11
N ALA A 21 -9.21 -3.50 -6.40
CA ALA A 21 -8.81 -2.24 -7.02
C ALA A 21 -10.00 -1.26 -7.05
N ALA A 22 -9.78 -0.05 -6.53
CA ALA A 22 -10.72 1.06 -6.54
C ALA A 22 -10.17 2.19 -7.43
N HIS A 23 -10.10 1.93 -8.73
CA HIS A 23 -9.61 2.88 -9.73
C HIS A 23 -10.73 3.72 -10.33
N PHE A 24 -10.41 4.88 -10.87
CA PHE A 24 -11.36 5.83 -11.43
C PHE A 24 -12.18 5.32 -12.62
N ASP A 25 -11.76 4.22 -13.24
CA ASP A 25 -12.46 3.55 -14.35
C ASP A 25 -13.38 2.39 -13.91
N ILE A 26 -13.50 2.16 -12.61
CA ILE A 26 -14.41 1.16 -12.03
C ILE A 26 -15.75 1.83 -11.72
N GLU A 27 -16.86 1.16 -12.02
CA GLU A 27 -18.20 1.68 -11.78
C GLU A 27 -18.81 1.20 -10.47
N GLU A 28 -18.54 -0.04 -10.09
CA GLU A 28 -19.15 -0.70 -8.94
C GLU A 28 -18.23 -1.79 -8.39
N ILE A 29 -18.25 -1.97 -7.09
CA ILE A 29 -17.65 -3.10 -6.40
C ILE A 29 -18.79 -3.82 -5.67
N ASP A 30 -19.03 -5.09 -6.03
CA ASP A 30 -19.94 -5.99 -5.33
C ASP A 30 -19.13 -6.94 -4.42
N PRO A 31 -18.84 -6.54 -3.17
CA PRO A 31 -18.03 -7.34 -2.28
C PRO A 31 -18.88 -8.47 -1.67
N LYS A 32 -18.48 -9.71 -1.92
CA LYS A 32 -19.05 -10.90 -1.25
C LYS A 32 -18.40 -11.20 0.10
N LEU A 33 -17.29 -10.55 0.37
CA LEU A 33 -16.45 -10.68 1.58
C LEU A 33 -16.08 -9.28 2.06
N ASP A 34 -15.54 -9.18 3.25
CA ASP A 34 -14.87 -7.96 3.70
C ASP A 34 -13.77 -7.57 2.71
N VAL A 35 -13.69 -6.29 2.38
CA VAL A 35 -12.81 -5.81 1.32
C VAL A 35 -11.81 -4.78 1.81
N SER A 36 -10.62 -4.82 1.20
CA SER A 36 -9.65 -3.76 1.21
C SER A 36 -9.74 -3.02 -0.13
N LEU A 37 -10.14 -1.75 -0.08
CA LEU A 37 -10.17 -0.89 -1.25
C LEU A 37 -8.76 -0.34 -1.51
N HIS A 38 -8.05 -0.96 -2.46
CA HIS A 38 -6.77 -0.49 -2.92
C HIS A 38 -6.98 0.58 -3.99
N THR A 39 -6.78 1.85 -3.62
CA THR A 39 -7.23 3.00 -4.41
C THR A 39 -6.29 3.38 -5.56
N GLU A 40 -6.65 4.44 -6.29
CA GLU A 40 -5.86 4.91 -7.44
C GLU A 40 -4.45 5.36 -7.03
N TYR A 41 -3.45 4.93 -7.79
CA TYR A 41 -2.04 5.23 -7.53
C TYR A 41 -1.25 5.52 -8.80
N SER A 42 -1.74 5.07 -9.95
CA SER A 42 -0.91 4.99 -11.13
C SER A 42 -0.93 6.29 -11.93
N TYR A 43 0.07 6.41 -12.75
CA TYR A 43 0.24 7.42 -13.79
C TYR A 43 -0.07 6.79 -15.17
N GLY A 44 -0.27 7.62 -16.16
CA GLY A 44 -0.61 7.23 -17.52
C GLY A 44 -2.07 7.50 -17.86
N LYS A 45 -2.46 7.13 -19.07
CA LYS A 45 -3.82 7.40 -19.56
C LYS A 45 -4.84 6.60 -18.77
N ARG A 46 -5.71 7.33 -18.05
CA ARG A 46 -6.89 6.75 -17.43
C ARG A 46 -8.10 7.02 -18.30
N LYS A 47 -8.93 6.01 -18.43
CA LYS A 47 -10.21 6.13 -19.14
C LYS A 47 -11.26 6.56 -18.15
N PHE A 48 -11.52 7.87 -18.05
CA PHE A 48 -12.65 8.39 -17.30
C PHE A 48 -13.97 8.17 -18.07
N GLN A 49 -14.26 6.91 -18.42
CA GLN A 49 -15.44 6.55 -19.24
C GLN A 49 -16.58 5.99 -18.40
N SER A 50 -16.33 5.68 -17.12
CA SER A 50 -17.36 5.21 -16.21
C SER A 50 -18.42 6.30 -15.97
N ALA A 51 -19.68 5.92 -15.93
CA ALA A 51 -20.75 6.84 -15.60
C ALA A 51 -20.60 7.41 -14.19
N LEU A 52 -20.05 6.61 -13.27
CA LEU A 52 -19.80 7.02 -11.90
C LEU A 52 -18.81 8.19 -11.84
N ILE A 53 -17.66 8.09 -12.51
CA ILE A 53 -16.61 9.12 -12.41
C ILE A 53 -17.08 10.49 -12.97
N GLN A 54 -18.04 10.52 -13.88
CA GLN A 54 -18.60 11.76 -14.42
C GLN A 54 -19.30 12.63 -13.35
N ARG A 55 -19.63 12.04 -12.20
CA ARG A 55 -20.19 12.76 -11.04
C ARG A 55 -19.13 13.54 -10.26
N PHE A 56 -17.82 13.33 -10.55
CA PHE A 56 -16.69 13.83 -9.78
C PHE A 56 -15.75 14.70 -10.63
N PRO A 57 -16.14 15.93 -10.97
CA PRO A 57 -15.42 16.79 -11.89
C PRO A 57 -14.02 17.20 -11.38
N GLU A 58 -13.79 17.31 -10.07
CA GLU A 58 -12.47 17.62 -9.51
C GLU A 58 -11.48 16.49 -9.77
N ILE A 59 -11.90 15.23 -9.66
CA ILE A 59 -11.06 14.08 -9.98
C ILE A 59 -10.67 14.12 -11.45
N ILE A 60 -11.64 14.36 -12.35
CA ILE A 60 -11.39 14.42 -13.79
C ILE A 60 -10.43 15.57 -14.13
N THR A 61 -10.66 16.77 -13.58
CA THR A 61 -9.84 17.95 -13.86
C THR A 61 -8.45 17.91 -13.23
N ALA A 62 -8.24 17.08 -12.21
CA ALA A 62 -6.95 16.87 -11.59
C ALA A 62 -5.97 16.08 -12.46
N HIS A 63 -6.46 15.42 -13.51
CA HIS A 63 -5.60 14.65 -14.38
C HIS A 63 -4.83 15.55 -15.35
N LYS A 64 -3.53 15.72 -15.12
CA LYS A 64 -2.64 16.51 -15.98
C LYS A 64 -1.52 15.63 -16.52
N LYS A 65 -1.17 15.84 -17.81
CA LYS A 65 -0.07 15.10 -18.46
C LYS A 65 -0.17 13.58 -18.27
N GLU A 66 -1.38 13.06 -18.29
CA GLU A 66 -1.64 11.62 -18.05
C GLU A 66 -1.30 11.12 -16.64
N VAL A 67 -1.13 12.04 -15.68
CA VAL A 67 -0.84 11.73 -14.27
C VAL A 67 -1.98 12.27 -13.42
N PRO A 68 -2.67 11.43 -12.63
CA PRO A 68 -3.66 11.91 -11.69
C PRO A 68 -2.97 12.70 -10.58
N GLN A 69 -3.43 13.94 -10.36
CA GLN A 69 -2.93 14.78 -9.27
C GLN A 69 -3.70 14.46 -7.99
N LEU A 70 -3.36 13.33 -7.39
CA LEU A 70 -3.96 12.88 -6.13
C LEU A 70 -3.76 13.93 -5.04
N TRP A 71 -4.78 14.17 -4.23
CA TRP A 71 -4.71 15.08 -3.07
C TRP A 71 -4.39 16.54 -3.40
N LYS A 72 -4.69 16.99 -4.61
CA LYS A 72 -4.36 18.36 -5.05
C LYS A 72 -5.12 19.45 -4.28
N SER A 73 -6.24 19.13 -3.66
CA SER A 73 -7.08 20.07 -2.90
C SER A 73 -8.06 19.32 -1.98
N GLU A 74 -8.59 20.02 -0.98
CA GLU A 74 -9.67 19.51 -0.11
C GLU A 74 -10.91 19.09 -0.91
N LYS A 75 -11.27 19.86 -1.95
CA LYS A 75 -12.40 19.51 -2.82
C LYS A 75 -12.17 18.21 -3.57
N TRP A 76 -10.94 17.98 -4.06
CA TRP A 76 -10.57 16.71 -4.67
C TRP A 76 -10.68 15.56 -3.66
N ALA A 77 -10.22 15.79 -2.44
CA ALA A 77 -10.24 14.78 -1.37
C ALA A 77 -11.67 14.39 -0.97
N LEU A 78 -12.58 15.36 -0.87
CA LEU A 78 -14.00 15.11 -0.64
C LEU A 78 -14.64 14.33 -1.80
N GLU A 79 -14.41 14.73 -3.06
CA GLU A 79 -14.91 13.98 -4.21
C GLU A 79 -14.34 12.57 -4.28
N PHE A 80 -13.10 12.36 -3.84
CA PHE A 80 -12.48 11.04 -3.78
C PHE A 80 -13.13 10.17 -2.70
N ALA A 81 -13.44 10.72 -1.53
CA ALA A 81 -14.22 10.02 -0.51
C ALA A 81 -15.60 9.60 -1.05
N GLU A 82 -16.35 10.53 -1.66
CA GLU A 82 -17.66 10.25 -2.26
C GLU A 82 -17.58 9.21 -3.40
N PHE A 83 -16.51 9.22 -4.19
CA PHE A 83 -16.27 8.20 -5.22
C PHE A 83 -16.11 6.81 -4.58
N LEU A 84 -15.30 6.69 -3.53
CA LEU A 84 -15.09 5.40 -2.83
C LEU A 84 -16.39 4.90 -2.18
N ILE A 85 -17.15 5.79 -1.55
CA ILE A 85 -18.45 5.48 -0.97
C ILE A 85 -19.41 4.95 -2.04
N ALA A 86 -19.45 5.62 -3.20
CA ALA A 86 -20.32 5.24 -4.30
C ALA A 86 -19.92 3.95 -5.02
N LEU A 87 -18.69 3.45 -4.81
CA LEU A 87 -18.24 2.16 -5.35
C LEU A 87 -18.75 0.96 -4.56
N VAL A 88 -19.16 1.15 -3.30
CA VAL A 88 -19.46 0.06 -2.37
C VAL A 88 -20.97 -0.05 -2.18
N ASP A 89 -21.48 -1.29 -2.07
CA ASP A 89 -22.87 -1.52 -1.68
C ASP A 89 -23.07 -1.02 -0.23
N GLU A 90 -24.17 -0.30 0.04
CA GLU A 90 -24.56 0.20 1.36
C GLU A 90 -24.53 -0.86 2.47
N LYS A 91 -24.61 -2.14 2.12
CA LYS A 91 -24.60 -3.27 3.05
C LYS A 91 -23.21 -3.80 3.41
N CYS A 92 -22.18 -3.36 2.71
CA CYS A 92 -20.82 -3.88 2.83
C CYS A 92 -19.84 -2.75 3.10
N GLN A 93 -19.49 -2.56 4.37
CA GLN A 93 -18.44 -1.60 4.73
C GLN A 93 -17.06 -2.18 4.40
N PRO A 94 -16.14 -1.40 3.82
CA PRO A 94 -14.77 -1.86 3.64
C PRO A 94 -14.07 -1.98 4.99
N SER A 95 -13.29 -3.04 5.19
CA SER A 95 -12.42 -3.18 6.36
C SER A 95 -11.19 -2.28 6.28
N VAL A 96 -10.77 -1.96 5.05
CA VAL A 96 -9.57 -1.16 4.77
C VAL A 96 -9.82 -0.26 3.57
N VAL A 97 -9.39 0.99 3.68
CA VAL A 97 -9.16 1.89 2.55
C VAL A 97 -7.66 2.18 2.49
N GLU A 98 -7.00 1.69 1.44
CA GLU A 98 -5.57 1.86 1.24
C GLU A 98 -5.32 2.95 0.20
N LEU A 99 -4.58 3.96 0.63
CA LEU A 99 -4.32 5.20 -0.10
C LEU A 99 -2.91 5.23 -0.67
N HIS A 100 -2.73 6.08 -1.68
CA HIS A 100 -1.41 6.37 -2.24
C HIS A 100 -1.07 7.85 -2.10
N PRO A 101 0.19 8.18 -1.81
CA PRO A 101 0.62 9.57 -1.66
C PRO A 101 0.62 10.30 -3.00
N PRO A 102 0.55 11.64 -2.99
CA PRO A 102 0.74 12.45 -4.19
C PRO A 102 2.21 12.49 -4.62
N PHE A 103 2.44 13.06 -5.82
CA PHE A 103 3.78 13.38 -6.30
C PHE A 103 4.27 14.74 -5.77
N ASN A 104 5.59 14.85 -5.59
CA ASN A 104 6.23 16.04 -5.03
C ASN A 104 6.29 17.25 -5.96
N ASP A 105 5.99 17.11 -7.25
CA ASP A 105 5.95 18.23 -8.19
C ASP A 105 4.78 19.21 -7.91
N TYR A 106 3.76 18.76 -7.17
CA TYR A 106 2.57 19.58 -6.90
C TYR A 106 2.04 19.47 -5.47
N SER A 107 2.67 18.66 -4.62
CA SER A 107 2.21 18.44 -3.24
C SER A 107 3.38 18.27 -2.28
N SER A 108 3.12 18.49 -1.01
CA SER A 108 3.99 18.22 0.14
C SER A 108 3.23 17.40 1.19
N ILE A 109 3.90 16.94 2.23
CA ILE A 109 3.23 16.24 3.35
C ILE A 109 2.17 17.14 3.98
N ASP A 110 2.46 18.41 4.22
CA ASP A 110 1.50 19.35 4.81
C ASP A 110 0.26 19.57 3.94
N SER A 111 0.45 19.80 2.62
CA SER A 111 -0.67 20.00 1.71
C SER A 111 -1.49 18.72 1.51
N PHE A 112 -0.82 17.57 1.50
CA PHE A 112 -1.49 16.26 1.49
C PHE A 112 -2.36 16.10 2.74
N LEU A 113 -1.82 16.32 3.94
CA LEU A 113 -2.54 16.14 5.20
C LEU A 113 -3.71 17.12 5.36
N THR A 114 -3.58 18.34 4.85
CA THR A 114 -4.69 19.31 4.79
C THR A 114 -5.87 18.75 3.98
N ALA A 115 -5.59 18.22 2.79
CA ALA A 115 -6.61 17.59 1.96
C ALA A 115 -7.13 16.26 2.58
N TYR A 116 -6.22 15.44 3.11
CA TYR A 116 -6.53 14.17 3.74
C TYR A 116 -7.50 14.31 4.92
N HIS A 117 -7.37 15.37 5.73
CA HIS A 117 -8.28 15.60 6.86
C HIS A 117 -9.76 15.66 6.44
N CYS A 118 -10.06 16.34 5.33
CA CYS A 118 -11.41 16.36 4.78
C CYS A 118 -11.88 14.98 4.30
N PHE A 119 -10.99 14.22 3.69
CA PHE A 119 -11.25 12.84 3.27
C PHE A 119 -11.53 11.94 4.48
N GLU A 120 -10.67 11.98 5.50
CA GLU A 120 -10.79 11.18 6.71
C GLU A 120 -12.13 11.41 7.40
N GLN A 121 -12.50 12.66 7.63
CA GLN A 121 -13.78 13.01 8.23
C GLN A 121 -14.95 12.38 7.46
N ARG A 122 -14.97 12.54 6.13
CA ARG A 122 -16.08 12.04 5.31
C ARG A 122 -16.12 10.51 5.24
N ILE A 123 -14.96 9.86 5.17
CA ILE A 123 -14.89 8.38 5.14
C ILE A 123 -15.32 7.79 6.47
N LEU A 124 -14.89 8.35 7.60
CA LEU A 124 -15.25 7.86 8.93
C LEU A 124 -16.72 8.16 9.31
N GLU A 125 -17.35 9.17 8.74
CA GLU A 125 -18.80 9.37 8.83
C GLU A 125 -19.58 8.22 8.21
N GLU A 126 -19.11 7.67 7.06
CA GLU A 126 -19.78 6.59 6.35
C GLU A 126 -19.34 5.21 6.85
N PHE A 127 -18.05 5.04 7.10
CA PHE A 127 -17.42 3.79 7.50
C PHE A 127 -16.65 3.98 8.82
N PRO A 128 -17.32 4.03 9.97
CA PRO A 128 -16.69 4.41 11.25
C PRO A 128 -15.59 3.45 11.73
N ASP A 129 -15.66 2.19 11.33
CA ASP A 129 -14.71 1.15 11.74
C ASP A 129 -13.61 0.84 10.70
N VAL A 130 -13.57 1.60 9.59
CA VAL A 130 -12.60 1.36 8.52
C VAL A 130 -11.18 1.72 8.94
N ALA A 131 -10.21 0.86 8.65
CA ALA A 131 -8.80 1.20 8.75
C ALA A 131 -8.37 2.00 7.51
N ILE A 132 -7.85 3.22 7.69
CA ILE A 132 -7.31 4.02 6.59
C ILE A 132 -5.79 3.89 6.60
N LEU A 133 -5.24 3.32 5.54
CA LEU A 133 -3.81 3.07 5.39
C LEU A 133 -3.25 3.88 4.23
N ILE A 134 -1.99 4.31 4.33
CA ILE A 134 -1.27 4.91 3.20
C ILE A 134 0.00 4.10 2.91
N GLU A 135 0.18 3.73 1.65
CA GLU A 135 1.31 2.93 1.19
C GLU A 135 2.50 3.82 0.82
N ASN A 136 3.71 3.47 1.27
CA ASN A 136 4.93 4.10 0.77
C ASN A 136 5.28 3.63 -0.64
N ARG A 137 6.04 4.46 -1.38
CA ARG A 137 6.39 4.21 -2.80
C ARG A 137 7.89 4.10 -3.02
N SER A 138 8.27 3.57 -4.16
CA SER A 138 9.66 3.17 -4.48
C SER A 138 10.67 4.30 -4.70
N GLY A 139 10.27 5.57 -4.61
CA GLY A 139 11.16 6.70 -4.90
C GLY A 139 11.53 6.88 -6.39
N THR A 140 10.96 6.09 -7.29
CA THR A 140 11.15 6.22 -8.74
C THR A 140 10.60 7.56 -9.23
N ILE A 141 11.33 8.18 -10.17
CA ILE A 141 10.90 9.43 -10.80
C ILE A 141 9.93 9.12 -11.93
N TYR A 142 8.77 9.73 -11.89
CA TYR A 142 7.71 9.65 -12.89
C TYR A 142 7.43 11.02 -13.52
N SER A 143 6.45 11.10 -14.41
CA SER A 143 6.05 12.38 -15.04
C SER A 143 5.51 13.43 -14.04
N GLY A 144 5.12 13.02 -12.83
CA GLY A 144 4.68 13.89 -11.72
C GLY A 144 5.74 14.08 -10.63
N GLY A 145 6.99 13.69 -10.88
CA GLY A 145 8.07 13.68 -9.89
C GLY A 145 8.17 12.35 -9.14
N LYS A 146 8.65 12.40 -7.89
CA LYS A 146 8.62 11.28 -6.95
C LYS A 146 7.38 11.36 -6.08
N PHE A 147 6.90 10.23 -5.60
CA PHE A 147 5.92 10.24 -4.51
C PHE A 147 6.53 10.80 -3.23
N ILE A 148 5.74 11.56 -2.46
CA ILE A 148 6.21 12.25 -1.23
C ILE A 148 6.53 11.29 -0.08
N LEU A 149 6.04 10.04 -0.13
CA LEU A 149 6.30 9.01 0.88
C LEU A 149 7.05 7.86 0.23
N SER A 150 8.37 7.92 0.27
CA SER A 150 9.22 6.91 -0.36
C SER A 150 10.33 6.42 0.57
N ARG A 151 10.98 7.33 1.28
CA ARG A 151 12.11 7.02 2.15
C ARG A 151 11.67 6.93 3.60
N ILE A 152 12.52 6.34 4.45
CA ILE A 152 12.22 6.18 5.88
C ILE A 152 12.03 7.54 6.58
N GLU A 153 12.78 8.56 6.15
CA GLU A 153 12.68 9.91 6.70
C GLU A 153 11.31 10.54 6.42
N ASP A 154 10.74 10.27 5.23
CA ASP A 154 9.39 10.72 4.87
C ASP A 154 8.34 10.06 5.78
N LEU A 155 8.52 8.78 6.11
CA LEU A 155 7.64 8.03 6.99
C LEU A 155 7.71 8.54 8.43
N TYR A 156 8.90 8.87 8.93
CA TYR A 156 9.07 9.49 10.25
C TYR A 156 8.30 10.81 10.32
N LEU A 157 8.49 11.68 9.34
CA LEU A 157 7.81 12.97 9.28
C LEU A 157 6.29 12.79 9.24
N LEU A 158 5.79 11.85 8.46
CA LEU A 158 4.36 11.53 8.43
C LEU A 158 3.86 11.06 9.81
N CYS A 159 4.57 10.15 10.49
CA CYS A 159 4.18 9.65 11.81
C CYS A 159 4.14 10.77 12.86
N GLU A 160 5.07 11.72 12.83
CA GLU A 160 5.05 12.91 13.67
C GLU A 160 3.76 13.75 13.44
N HIS A 161 3.41 13.96 12.18
CA HIS A 161 2.18 14.70 11.83
C HIS A 161 0.91 13.94 12.24
N ILE A 162 0.86 12.63 12.06
CA ILE A 162 -0.26 11.77 12.50
C ILE A 162 -0.45 11.93 14.01
N SER A 163 0.63 11.82 14.79
CA SER A 163 0.59 11.97 16.25
C SER A 163 0.14 13.36 16.66
N LYS A 164 0.75 14.39 16.08
CA LYS A 164 0.47 15.79 16.41
C LYS A 164 -0.99 16.20 16.13
N ASN A 165 -1.56 15.68 15.04
CA ASN A 165 -2.92 16.05 14.61
C ASN A 165 -3.97 15.01 15.01
N SER A 166 -3.59 13.94 15.73
CA SER A 166 -4.48 12.85 16.17
C SER A 166 -5.26 12.20 15.01
N LEU A 167 -4.59 11.97 13.86
CA LEU A 167 -5.22 11.38 12.68
C LEU A 167 -5.38 9.86 12.84
N SER A 168 -6.42 9.31 12.22
CA SER A 168 -6.66 7.87 12.17
C SER A 168 -5.80 7.17 11.11
N LEU A 169 -5.06 7.92 10.27
CA LEU A 169 -4.16 7.39 9.25
C LEU A 169 -3.11 6.48 9.84
N ARG A 170 -2.86 5.35 9.15
CA ARG A 170 -1.78 4.41 9.48
C ARG A 170 -1.00 4.07 8.21
N LEU A 171 0.15 3.43 8.39
CA LEU A 171 1.01 3.02 7.28
C LEU A 171 0.64 1.62 6.79
N ALA A 172 0.58 1.44 5.48
CA ALA A 172 0.79 0.17 4.80
C ALA A 172 2.25 0.18 4.32
N LEU A 173 3.12 -0.52 5.04
CA LEU A 173 4.54 -0.57 4.72
C LEU A 173 4.79 -1.57 3.59
N ASP A 174 5.07 -1.07 2.39
CA ASP A 174 5.64 -1.88 1.31
C ASP A 174 7.16 -1.93 1.48
N ILE A 175 7.63 -3.04 2.05
CA ILE A 175 9.05 -3.24 2.37
C ILE A 175 9.92 -3.27 1.12
N PRO A 176 9.60 -4.02 0.05
CA PRO A 176 10.33 -3.96 -1.20
C PRO A 176 10.40 -2.56 -1.84
N GLN A 177 9.35 -1.75 -1.73
CA GLN A 177 9.38 -0.37 -2.22
C GLN A 177 10.29 0.51 -1.36
N LEU A 178 10.28 0.33 -0.03
CA LEU A 178 11.21 1.03 0.87
C LEU A 178 12.66 0.71 0.52
N TYR A 179 13.00 -0.56 0.33
CA TYR A 179 14.34 -0.97 -0.11
C TYR A 179 14.72 -0.37 -1.47
N THR A 180 13.78 -0.32 -2.40
CA THR A 180 14.01 0.30 -3.70
C THR A 180 14.27 1.80 -3.59
N ALA A 181 13.57 2.51 -2.71
CA ALA A 181 13.73 3.94 -2.49
C ALA A 181 15.10 4.30 -1.86
N HIS A 182 15.72 3.35 -1.15
CA HIS A 182 17.02 3.49 -0.52
C HIS A 182 18.18 2.83 -1.30
N ASP A 183 17.90 2.21 -2.45
CA ASP A 183 18.87 1.39 -3.20
C ASP A 183 19.51 0.29 -2.33
N ALA A 184 18.77 -0.25 -1.36
CA ALA A 184 19.27 -1.22 -0.40
C ALA A 184 19.39 -2.60 -1.05
N GLU A 185 20.62 -3.09 -1.19
CA GLU A 185 20.91 -4.40 -1.77
C GLU A 185 21.79 -5.27 -0.86
N LYS A 186 22.55 -4.66 0.06
CA LYS A 186 23.44 -5.39 0.98
C LYS A 186 22.75 -5.70 2.29
N ILE A 187 23.15 -6.79 2.93
CA ILE A 187 22.61 -7.25 4.22
C ILE A 187 22.52 -6.10 5.24
N GLY A 188 23.60 -5.35 5.45
CA GLY A 188 23.62 -4.25 6.42
C GLY A 188 22.65 -3.13 6.12
N GLU A 189 22.38 -2.83 4.83
CA GLU A 189 21.43 -1.82 4.39
C GLU A 189 19.99 -2.31 4.61
N ILE A 190 19.72 -3.58 4.27
CA ILE A 190 18.41 -4.24 4.42
C ILE A 190 18.02 -4.34 5.90
N VAL A 191 18.91 -4.88 6.73
CA VAL A 191 18.69 -5.03 8.17
C VAL A 191 18.60 -3.66 8.85
N GLY A 192 19.51 -2.73 8.48
CA GLY A 192 19.51 -1.38 9.04
C GLY A 192 18.20 -0.63 8.82
N LEU A 193 17.61 -0.72 7.62
CA LEU A 193 16.32 -0.09 7.34
C LEU A 193 15.17 -0.70 8.14
N LEU A 194 15.11 -2.04 8.30
CA LEU A 194 14.12 -2.67 9.17
C LEU A 194 14.29 -2.28 10.63
N HIS A 195 15.53 -2.13 11.08
CA HIS A 195 15.81 -1.64 12.42
C HIS A 195 15.29 -0.20 12.62
N GLU A 196 15.44 0.67 11.62
CA GLU A 196 14.84 2.01 11.66
C GLU A 196 13.31 1.96 11.67
N VAL A 197 12.70 1.05 10.93
CA VAL A 197 11.24 0.83 10.92
C VAL A 197 10.68 0.53 12.31
N GLN A 198 11.45 -0.11 13.21
CA GLN A 198 11.02 -0.37 14.59
C GLN A 198 10.58 0.90 15.33
N ASN A 199 11.17 2.06 15.03
CA ASN A 199 10.85 3.32 15.70
C ASN A 199 9.44 3.86 15.33
N ILE A 200 8.88 3.41 14.22
CA ILE A 200 7.55 3.81 13.74
C ILE A 200 6.56 2.64 13.64
N ARG A 201 6.93 1.45 14.14
CA ARG A 201 6.12 0.24 14.00
C ARG A 201 4.71 0.36 14.58
N ASP A 202 4.51 1.22 15.57
CA ASP A 202 3.20 1.48 16.17
C ASP A 202 2.21 2.14 15.21
N TYR A 203 2.73 2.82 14.17
CA TYR A 203 1.94 3.43 13.11
C TYR A 203 1.69 2.49 11.92
N ILE A 204 2.32 1.30 11.90
CA ILE A 204 2.20 0.33 10.81
C ILE A 204 1.07 -0.65 11.13
N ASP A 205 0.00 -0.60 10.35
CA ASP A 205 -1.15 -1.50 10.43
C ASP A 205 -1.27 -2.42 9.21
N GLY A 206 -0.54 -2.12 8.14
CA GLY A 206 -0.44 -2.93 6.94
C GLY A 206 1.00 -3.23 6.57
N ILE A 207 1.25 -4.41 5.96
CA ILE A 207 2.55 -4.82 5.44
C ILE A 207 2.35 -5.42 4.05
N HIS A 208 3.12 -4.93 3.08
CA HIS A 208 3.19 -5.49 1.74
C HIS A 208 4.52 -6.17 1.52
N LEU A 209 4.46 -7.39 0.97
CA LEU A 209 5.65 -8.15 0.54
C LEU A 209 5.43 -8.73 -0.85
N TRP A 210 6.50 -8.74 -1.62
CA TRP A 210 6.54 -9.34 -2.95
C TRP A 210 7.98 -9.65 -3.39
N GLY A 211 8.10 -10.57 -4.34
CA GLY A 211 9.37 -10.91 -4.96
C GLY A 211 9.66 -10.10 -6.22
N LYS A 212 10.89 -10.15 -6.70
CA LYS A 212 11.31 -9.64 -8.01
C LYS A 212 12.08 -10.74 -8.76
N ARG A 213 11.93 -10.77 -10.09
CA ARG A 213 12.72 -11.66 -10.96
C ARG A 213 13.58 -10.83 -11.90
N LEU A 214 14.78 -11.32 -12.13
CA LEU A 214 15.62 -10.81 -13.21
C LEU A 214 15.44 -11.73 -14.44
N SER A 215 15.15 -11.11 -15.59
CA SER A 215 15.24 -11.84 -16.88
C SER A 215 16.68 -12.08 -17.26
N ALA A 216 16.92 -12.96 -18.23
CA ALA A 216 18.26 -13.19 -18.78
C ALA A 216 18.90 -11.91 -19.37
N SER A 217 18.10 -10.92 -19.75
CA SER A 217 18.57 -9.60 -20.21
C SER A 217 18.79 -8.58 -19.08
N GLY A 218 18.69 -9.00 -17.81
CA GLY A 218 18.83 -8.11 -16.65
C GLY A 218 17.60 -7.24 -16.35
N ARG A 219 16.48 -7.40 -17.07
CA ARG A 219 15.25 -6.65 -16.79
C ARG A 219 14.62 -7.15 -15.50
N LYS A 220 14.41 -6.24 -14.54
CA LYS A 220 13.69 -6.49 -13.29
C LYS A 220 12.17 -6.55 -13.58
N THR A 221 11.51 -7.59 -13.09
CA THR A 221 10.05 -7.71 -13.06
C THR A 221 9.63 -7.77 -11.59
N VAL A 222 8.97 -6.73 -11.12
CA VAL A 222 8.44 -6.59 -9.75
C VAL A 222 7.14 -7.39 -9.59
N HIS A 223 6.75 -7.65 -8.34
CA HIS A 223 5.58 -8.48 -7.99
C HIS A 223 5.63 -9.87 -8.67
N SER A 224 6.84 -10.42 -8.85
CA SER A 224 7.08 -11.71 -9.51
C SER A 224 8.24 -12.43 -8.84
N GLY A 225 8.07 -13.73 -8.58
CA GLY A 225 9.03 -14.48 -7.78
C GLY A 225 8.72 -14.42 -6.27
N ASP A 226 9.62 -14.99 -5.52
CA ASP A 226 9.58 -15.13 -4.07
C ASP A 226 10.74 -14.37 -3.39
N LEU A 227 10.94 -14.56 -2.10
CA LEU A 227 12.04 -13.91 -1.37
C LEU A 227 13.42 -14.45 -1.79
N ASN A 228 13.52 -15.71 -2.26
CA ASN A 228 14.77 -16.24 -2.81
C ASN A 228 15.19 -15.49 -4.07
N THR A 229 14.22 -15.20 -4.95
CA THR A 229 14.48 -14.41 -6.17
C THR A 229 14.64 -12.92 -5.90
N TYR A 230 14.11 -12.44 -4.77
CA TYR A 230 14.26 -11.03 -4.36
C TYR A 230 15.69 -10.75 -3.88
N PHE A 231 16.19 -11.55 -2.95
CA PHE A 231 17.49 -11.33 -2.30
C PHE A 231 18.68 -11.96 -3.06
N ASN A 232 18.41 -12.96 -3.91
CA ASN A 232 19.38 -13.70 -4.72
C ASN A 232 20.44 -14.51 -3.93
N ASP A 233 20.47 -14.41 -2.60
CA ASP A 233 21.33 -15.23 -1.74
C ASP A 233 20.60 -15.58 -0.43
N VAL A 234 20.99 -16.71 0.15
CA VAL A 234 20.33 -17.29 1.35
C VAL A 234 20.67 -16.49 2.59
N GLU A 235 21.87 -15.95 2.70
CA GLU A 235 22.33 -15.21 3.89
C GLU A 235 21.55 -13.92 4.06
N THR A 236 21.43 -13.13 2.99
CA THR A 236 20.64 -11.89 2.98
C THR A 236 19.16 -12.17 3.25
N LYS A 237 18.59 -13.23 2.66
CA LYS A 237 17.21 -13.62 2.93
C LYS A 237 17.01 -13.99 4.40
N SER A 238 17.91 -14.81 4.98
CA SER A 238 17.83 -15.21 6.39
C SER A 238 17.91 -14.00 7.31
N ALA A 239 18.88 -13.11 7.10
CA ALA A 239 19.03 -11.89 7.87
C ALA A 239 17.79 -10.98 7.79
N PHE A 240 17.17 -10.87 6.60
CA PHE A 240 15.90 -10.17 6.43
C PHE A 240 14.78 -10.80 7.26
N LEU A 241 14.61 -12.12 7.20
CA LEU A 241 13.54 -12.82 7.92
C LEU A 241 13.71 -12.71 9.43
N ASP A 242 14.94 -12.84 9.93
CA ASP A 242 15.26 -12.67 11.34
C ASP A 242 14.91 -11.24 11.81
N GLU A 243 15.32 -10.21 11.08
CA GLU A 243 15.05 -8.83 11.46
C GLU A 243 13.58 -8.46 11.26
N PHE A 244 12.90 -9.00 10.24
CA PHE A 244 11.45 -8.87 10.07
C PHE A 244 10.70 -9.40 11.28
N SER A 245 11.06 -10.59 11.73
CA SER A 245 10.49 -11.19 12.96
C SER A 245 10.75 -10.30 14.18
N ASN A 246 11.97 -9.82 14.36
CA ASN A 246 12.33 -8.93 15.48
C ASN A 246 11.53 -7.62 15.43
N CYS A 247 11.40 -7.01 14.25
CA CYS A 247 10.71 -5.75 14.07
C CYS A 247 9.23 -5.85 14.45
N PHE A 248 8.57 -6.95 14.08
CA PHE A 248 7.13 -7.11 14.21
C PHE A 248 6.68 -8.11 15.29
N SER A 249 7.56 -8.48 16.24
CA SER A 249 7.26 -9.36 17.39
C SER A 249 6.61 -8.64 18.58
N ASP A 250 5.96 -7.50 18.35
CA ASP A 250 5.34 -6.66 19.38
C ASP A 250 3.92 -7.09 19.80
N GLY A 251 3.42 -8.19 19.22
CA GLY A 251 2.07 -8.72 19.48
C GLY A 251 0.93 -7.96 18.81
N LYS A 252 1.23 -6.91 18.04
CA LYS A 252 0.22 -6.17 17.28
C LYS A 252 -0.19 -6.95 16.04
N ILE A 253 -1.51 -7.11 15.82
CA ILE A 253 -2.04 -7.71 14.59
C ILE A 253 -1.96 -6.68 13.46
N ARG A 254 -1.36 -7.09 12.34
CA ARG A 254 -1.22 -6.27 11.14
C ARG A 254 -1.86 -6.94 9.93
N LYS A 255 -2.42 -6.15 9.06
CA LYS A 255 -2.96 -6.61 7.78
C LYS A 255 -1.80 -6.86 6.82
N MET A 256 -1.69 -8.08 6.26
CA MET A 256 -0.62 -8.43 5.34
C MET A 256 -1.15 -8.70 3.94
N VAL A 257 -0.50 -8.14 2.93
CA VAL A 257 -0.74 -8.39 1.51
C VAL A 257 0.52 -8.95 0.88
N LEU A 258 0.40 -10.13 0.24
CA LEU A 258 1.47 -10.69 -0.58
C LEU A 258 1.18 -10.38 -2.05
N GLU A 259 1.83 -9.35 -2.59
CA GLU A 259 1.55 -8.85 -3.94
C GLU A 259 2.29 -9.64 -5.02
N VAL A 260 1.85 -10.86 -5.25
CA VAL A 260 2.47 -11.78 -6.20
C VAL A 260 1.62 -11.91 -7.47
N ASN A 261 1.99 -11.21 -8.54
CA ASN A 261 1.38 -11.36 -9.87
C ASN A 261 1.84 -12.64 -10.60
N GLY A 262 2.99 -13.18 -10.20
CA GLY A 262 3.62 -14.36 -10.78
C GLY A 262 2.88 -15.68 -10.52
N LYS A 263 3.62 -16.75 -10.38
CA LYS A 263 3.07 -18.09 -10.12
C LYS A 263 2.55 -18.21 -8.70
N ASN A 264 1.65 -19.18 -8.45
CA ASN A 264 1.14 -19.42 -7.11
C ASN A 264 2.22 -20.01 -6.19
N GLU A 265 3.17 -20.76 -6.76
CA GLU A 265 4.32 -21.29 -6.04
C GLU A 265 5.18 -20.19 -5.40
N ASP A 266 5.29 -19.03 -6.04
CA ASP A 266 6.00 -17.87 -5.50
C ASP A 266 5.32 -17.36 -4.21
N LEU A 267 3.99 -17.30 -4.21
CA LEU A 267 3.19 -16.94 -3.03
C LEU A 267 3.39 -17.95 -1.89
N LEU A 268 3.29 -19.25 -2.21
CA LEU A 268 3.46 -20.31 -1.22
C LEU A 268 4.87 -20.32 -0.61
N SER A 269 5.89 -20.01 -1.41
CA SER A 269 7.27 -19.86 -0.94
C SER A 269 7.42 -18.72 0.07
N ILE A 270 6.81 -17.56 -0.19
CA ILE A 270 6.84 -16.44 0.76
C ILE A 270 6.11 -16.79 2.05
N ILE A 271 4.96 -17.46 1.99
CA ILE A 271 4.23 -17.90 3.17
C ILE A 271 5.10 -18.83 4.01
N ALA A 272 5.72 -19.83 3.39
CA ALA A 272 6.58 -20.79 4.09
C ALA A 272 7.81 -20.10 4.73
N ASP A 273 8.42 -19.13 4.06
CA ASP A 273 9.50 -18.32 4.61
C ASP A 273 9.03 -17.56 5.87
N LEU A 274 7.87 -16.91 5.84
CA LEU A 274 7.31 -16.18 6.99
C LEU A 274 6.93 -17.11 8.14
N GLU A 275 6.32 -18.25 7.87
CA GLU A 275 5.99 -19.27 8.90
C GLU A 275 7.25 -19.81 9.60
N SER A 276 8.38 -19.85 8.89
CA SER A 276 9.65 -20.30 9.48
C SER A 276 10.23 -19.33 10.52
N THR A 277 9.71 -18.09 10.59
CA THR A 277 10.19 -17.00 11.47
C THR A 277 9.26 -16.72 12.66
N ASN A 278 8.38 -17.64 13.04
CA ASN A 278 7.38 -17.44 14.11
C ASN A 278 6.32 -16.36 13.80
N VAL A 279 6.15 -15.95 12.56
CA VAL A 279 5.00 -15.13 12.15
C VAL A 279 3.75 -16.01 12.23
N ASN A 280 2.77 -15.58 13.01
CA ASN A 280 1.49 -16.25 13.14
C ASN A 280 0.44 -15.53 12.31
N PHE A 281 -0.18 -16.23 11.39
CA PHE A 281 -1.33 -15.73 10.63
C PHE A 281 -2.62 -15.99 11.44
N VAL A 282 -3.32 -14.93 11.79
CA VAL A 282 -4.56 -14.94 12.58
C VAL A 282 -5.70 -14.30 11.84
#